data_6c98222c4bb9598221372b6a36084784
#
_entry.id   6c98222c4bb9598221372b6a36084784
#
_cell.length_a   1.000
_cell.length_b   1.000
_cell.length_c   1.000
_cell.angle_alpha   90.00
_cell.angle_beta   90.00
_cell.angle_gamma   90.00
#
_symmetry.space_group_name_H-M   'P 1'
#
loop_
_entity.id
_entity.type
_entity.pdbx_description
1 polymer ?
#
loop_
_entity_poly.entity_id
_entity_poly.type
_entity_poly.pdbx_seq_one_letter_code
_entity_poly.pdbx_strand_id
1 'polypeptide(L)'
;EKVGQMCELTIDLLQKRANPFAGLDPKNITVKDLQKIIKRYKLEKEFKLGKEMPSQDVMMKLYMRIQGIENAKGFQLDEAMLDSVIGKYKVGSILNVPNGVAQSVEKWQEIIKRIQEKSMEVMGIPCVYGVDQIHGTTYTLGGTFFPQGVNMGATFNRELTREGARISAYETKAGSIPWTYAPVTDLGRDPRWPRMWENYG
;
A
#
# COMPACT_ATOMS: atom_id res chain seq x y z
N GLU A 1 -16.45 -5.80 18.55
CA GLU A 1 -15.13 -6.43 18.51
C GLU A 1 -15.07 -7.58 17.51
N LYS A 2 -15.89 -8.62 17.66
CA LYS A 2 -15.91 -9.77 16.74
C LYS A 2 -16.13 -9.38 15.27
N VAL A 3 -17.00 -8.41 15.01
CA VAL A 3 -17.25 -7.92 13.64
C VAL A 3 -15.99 -7.23 13.07
N GLY A 4 -15.30 -6.43 13.87
CA GLY A 4 -14.05 -5.78 13.45
C GLY A 4 -12.97 -6.80 13.08
N GLN A 5 -12.82 -7.87 13.86
CA GLN A 5 -11.86 -8.94 13.60
C GLN A 5 -12.11 -9.68 12.28
N MET A 6 -13.34 -9.65 11.76
CA MET A 6 -13.73 -10.23 10.46
C MET A 6 -13.56 -9.24 9.29
N CYS A 7 -13.19 -7.98 9.56
CA CYS A 7 -12.99 -6.97 8.54
C CYS A 7 -11.55 -6.96 8.04
N GLU A 8 -11.40 -6.72 6.76
CA GLU A 8 -10.12 -6.49 6.09
C GLU A 8 -10.09 -5.09 5.47
N LEU A 9 -8.99 -4.38 5.65
CA LEU A 9 -8.81 -3.02 5.15
C LEU A 9 -7.48 -2.88 4.40
N THR A 10 -7.42 -1.95 3.45
CA THR A 10 -6.17 -1.67 2.74
C THR A 10 -5.21 -0.85 3.61
N ILE A 11 -3.91 -1.12 3.47
CA ILE A 11 -2.85 -0.41 4.19
C ILE A 11 -2.86 1.10 3.93
N ASP A 12 -3.35 1.55 2.78
CA ASP A 12 -3.44 2.96 2.44
C ASP A 12 -4.31 3.78 3.41
N LEU A 13 -5.21 3.12 4.13
CA LEU A 13 -5.99 3.75 5.18
C LEU A 13 -5.12 4.15 6.38
N LEU A 14 -4.04 3.41 6.61
CA LEU A 14 -3.08 3.66 7.69
C LEU A 14 -1.94 4.60 7.28
N GLN A 15 -1.96 5.12 6.06
CA GLN A 15 -0.94 6.04 5.60
C GLN A 15 -1.17 7.44 6.19
N LYS A 16 -0.12 8.00 6.77
CA LYS A 16 -0.10 9.40 7.17
C LYS A 16 -0.15 10.29 5.93
N ARG A 17 -1.33 10.87 5.67
CA ARG A 17 -1.52 11.78 4.54
C ARG A 17 -1.15 13.20 4.95
N ALA A 18 -0.31 13.84 4.15
CA ALA A 18 -0.08 15.26 4.34
C ALA A 18 -1.38 16.03 4.05
N ASN A 19 -1.78 16.84 4.99
CA ASN A 19 -2.81 17.85 4.75
C ASN A 19 -2.12 19.21 4.55
N PRO A 20 -1.88 19.65 3.30
CA PRO A 20 -1.21 20.93 3.05
C PRO A 20 -2.00 22.12 3.55
N PHE A 21 -3.30 21.94 3.80
CA PHE A 21 -4.25 22.93 4.30
C PHE A 21 -4.49 22.80 5.82
N ALA A 22 -3.72 21.97 6.53
CA ALA A 22 -3.86 21.82 7.97
C ALA A 22 -3.75 23.17 8.69
N GLY A 23 -4.72 23.47 9.56
CA GLY A 23 -4.78 24.73 10.29
C GLY A 23 -5.43 25.88 9.53
N LEU A 24 -5.88 25.67 8.30
CA LEU A 24 -6.66 26.65 7.53
C LEU A 24 -8.16 26.30 7.62
N ASP A 25 -9.01 27.33 7.69
CA ASP A 25 -10.44 27.14 7.55
C ASP A 25 -10.79 26.83 6.10
N PRO A 26 -11.35 25.65 5.78
CA PRO A 26 -11.66 25.26 4.39
C PRO A 26 -12.61 26.24 3.69
N LYS A 27 -13.43 26.99 4.43
CA LYS A 27 -14.39 27.97 3.89
C LYS A 27 -13.75 29.32 3.61
N ASN A 28 -12.58 29.61 4.18
CA ASN A 28 -11.93 30.91 4.14
C ASN A 28 -10.47 30.86 3.67
N ILE A 29 -10.11 29.88 2.85
CA ILE A 29 -8.77 29.80 2.25
C ILE A 29 -8.52 31.00 1.35
N THR A 30 -7.41 31.70 1.56
CA THR A 30 -7.03 32.87 0.76
C THR A 30 -5.92 32.54 -0.26
N VAL A 31 -5.79 33.38 -1.27
CA VAL A 31 -4.68 33.29 -2.23
C VAL A 31 -3.31 33.36 -1.54
N LYS A 32 -3.20 34.18 -0.48
CA LYS A 32 -1.97 34.26 0.32
C LYS A 32 -1.61 32.95 1.01
N ASP A 33 -2.61 32.20 1.47
CA ASP A 33 -2.37 30.88 2.08
C ASP A 33 -1.90 29.88 1.05
N LEU A 34 -2.50 29.88 -0.14
CA LEU A 34 -2.04 29.05 -1.25
C LEU A 34 -0.63 29.39 -1.68
N GLN A 35 -0.26 30.68 -1.74
CA GLN A 35 1.10 31.11 -2.05
C GLN A 35 2.11 30.63 -0.99
N LYS A 36 1.75 30.64 0.30
CA LYS A 36 2.59 30.06 1.37
C LYS A 36 2.78 28.55 1.19
N ILE A 37 1.72 27.84 0.83
CA ILE A 37 1.78 26.38 0.56
C ILE A 37 2.69 26.11 -0.64
N ILE A 38 2.48 26.80 -1.76
CA ILE A 38 3.30 26.69 -2.97
C ILE A 38 4.79 26.92 -2.64
N LYS A 39 5.10 27.95 -1.87
CA LYS A 39 6.47 28.24 -1.42
C LYS A 39 7.02 27.13 -0.50
N ARG A 40 6.23 26.61 0.44
CA ARG A 40 6.63 25.49 1.32
C ARG A 40 7.07 24.27 0.53
N TYR A 41 6.37 23.97 -0.56
CA TYR A 41 6.64 22.81 -1.42
C TYR A 41 7.56 23.11 -2.61
N LYS A 42 8.10 24.36 -2.71
CA LYS A 42 9.00 24.83 -3.79
C LYS A 42 8.37 24.69 -5.18
N LEU A 43 7.09 25.00 -5.29
CA LEU A 43 6.29 24.86 -6.52
C LEU A 43 6.05 26.18 -7.25
N GLU A 44 6.76 27.27 -6.90
CA GLU A 44 6.55 28.62 -7.45
C GLU A 44 6.79 28.70 -8.96
N LYS A 45 7.59 27.79 -9.51
CA LYS A 45 7.84 27.72 -10.96
C LYS A 45 6.67 27.04 -11.71
N GLU A 46 6.01 26.09 -11.06
CA GLU A 46 4.91 25.31 -11.64
C GLU A 46 3.55 26.02 -11.47
N PHE A 47 3.36 26.69 -10.32
CA PHE A 47 2.08 27.33 -9.96
C PHE A 47 2.26 28.82 -9.69
N LYS A 48 1.96 29.65 -10.69
CA LYS A 48 1.97 31.12 -10.58
C LYS A 48 0.53 31.58 -10.33
N LEU A 49 0.21 31.91 -9.08
CA LEU A 49 -1.10 32.43 -8.72
C LEU A 49 -1.16 33.96 -8.89
N GLY A 50 -2.26 34.43 -9.45
CA GLY A 50 -2.59 35.85 -9.53
C GLY A 50 -3.12 36.39 -8.19
N LYS A 51 -3.93 37.48 -8.27
CA LYS A 51 -4.62 38.07 -7.12
C LYS A 51 -5.94 37.38 -6.78
N GLU A 52 -6.54 36.68 -7.75
CA GLU A 52 -7.81 36.00 -7.63
C GLU A 52 -7.62 34.51 -7.27
N MET A 53 -8.66 33.93 -6.67
CA MET A 53 -8.63 32.50 -6.35
C MET A 53 -8.51 31.67 -7.63
N PRO A 54 -7.62 30.69 -7.65
CA PRO A 54 -7.46 29.81 -8.80
C PRO A 54 -8.72 28.95 -9.00
N SER A 55 -8.90 28.50 -10.25
CA SER A 55 -9.97 27.56 -10.61
C SER A 55 -9.84 26.25 -9.83
N GLN A 56 -10.93 25.49 -9.74
CA GLN A 56 -10.94 24.16 -9.09
C GLN A 56 -9.92 23.21 -9.74
N ASP A 57 -9.74 23.29 -11.05
CA ASP A 57 -8.77 22.48 -11.79
C ASP A 57 -7.33 22.77 -11.34
N VAL A 58 -6.96 24.05 -11.19
CA VAL A 58 -5.64 24.46 -10.69
C VAL A 58 -5.44 24.00 -9.24
N MET A 59 -6.49 24.12 -8.40
CA MET A 59 -6.47 23.64 -7.02
C MET A 59 -6.26 22.13 -6.95
N MET A 60 -6.96 21.37 -7.79
CA MET A 60 -6.81 19.93 -7.86
C MET A 60 -5.40 19.53 -8.31
N LYS A 61 -4.87 20.15 -9.35
CA LYS A 61 -3.49 19.93 -9.82
C LYS A 61 -2.46 20.23 -8.74
N LEU A 62 -2.61 21.33 -8.02
CA LEU A 62 -1.75 21.69 -6.90
C LEU A 62 -1.81 20.62 -5.81
N TYR A 63 -3.01 20.19 -5.42
CA TYR A 63 -3.20 19.14 -4.42
C TYR A 63 -2.53 17.82 -4.86
N MET A 64 -2.79 17.36 -6.08
CA MET A 64 -2.18 16.14 -6.62
C MET A 64 -0.66 16.22 -6.67
N ARG A 65 -0.11 17.39 -7.04
CA ARG A 65 1.35 17.61 -7.08
C ARG A 65 1.97 17.52 -5.69
N ILE A 66 1.33 18.13 -4.69
CA ILE A 66 1.75 18.06 -3.29
C ILE A 66 1.68 16.61 -2.77
N GLN A 67 0.58 15.91 -3.04
CA GLN A 67 0.47 14.49 -2.66
C GLN A 67 1.58 13.65 -3.29
N GLY A 68 1.94 13.89 -4.56
CA GLY A 68 3.07 13.22 -5.21
C GLY A 68 4.40 13.48 -4.50
N ILE A 69 4.67 14.72 -4.05
CA ILE A 69 5.88 15.06 -3.29
C ILE A 69 5.88 14.35 -1.93
N GLU A 70 4.76 14.33 -1.24
CA GLU A 70 4.66 13.66 0.06
C GLU A 70 4.80 12.14 -0.07
N ASN A 71 4.15 11.54 -1.06
CA ASN A 71 4.26 10.11 -1.34
C ASN A 71 5.71 9.70 -1.70
N ALA A 72 6.46 10.57 -2.37
CA ALA A 72 7.87 10.33 -2.68
C ALA A 72 8.78 10.26 -1.43
N LYS A 73 8.32 10.73 -0.27
CA LYS A 73 9.02 10.56 1.02
C LYS A 73 8.90 9.14 1.58
N GLY A 74 8.14 8.29 0.93
CA GLY A 74 7.86 6.92 1.37
C GLY A 74 6.67 6.83 2.32
N PHE A 75 6.25 5.59 2.58
CA PHE A 75 5.14 5.30 3.47
C PHE A 75 5.48 5.67 4.92
N GLN A 76 4.59 6.39 5.55
CA GLN A 76 4.62 6.67 6.99
C GLN A 76 3.31 6.22 7.62
N LEU A 77 3.40 5.40 8.67
CA LEU A 77 2.25 4.93 9.41
C LEU A 77 1.61 6.09 10.18
N ASP A 78 0.30 6.22 10.11
CA ASP A 78 -0.49 7.15 10.92
C ASP A 78 -0.90 6.44 12.21
N GLU A 79 -0.26 6.77 13.31
CA GLU A 79 -0.52 6.17 14.63
C GLU A 79 -1.94 6.42 15.12
N ALA A 80 -2.51 7.59 14.86
CA ALA A 80 -3.89 7.89 15.25
C ALA A 80 -4.89 7.04 14.45
N MET A 81 -4.60 6.80 13.17
CA MET A 81 -5.39 5.93 12.33
C MET A 81 -5.24 4.46 12.73
N LEU A 82 -4.02 4.03 13.09
CA LEU A 82 -3.77 2.69 13.62
C LEU A 82 -4.54 2.46 14.93
N ASP A 83 -4.56 3.44 15.85
CA ASP A 83 -5.35 3.41 17.07
C ASP A 83 -6.86 3.34 16.77
N SER A 84 -7.31 4.02 15.74
CA SER A 84 -8.71 3.94 15.33
C SER A 84 -9.04 2.56 14.75
N VAL A 85 -8.28 2.11 13.76
CA VAL A 85 -8.57 0.88 12.98
C VAL A 85 -8.40 -0.36 13.85
N ILE A 86 -7.25 -0.55 14.47
CA ILE A 86 -6.97 -1.72 15.29
C ILE A 86 -7.39 -1.49 16.75
N GLY A 87 -7.09 -0.33 17.30
CA GLY A 87 -7.38 -0.02 18.70
C GLY A 87 -8.88 0.01 19.00
N LYS A 88 -9.64 0.80 18.25
CA LYS A 88 -11.08 0.99 18.48
C LYS A 88 -11.95 -0.03 17.75
N TYR A 89 -11.75 -0.17 16.42
CA TYR A 89 -12.60 -1.02 15.59
C TYR A 89 -12.19 -2.49 15.56
N LYS A 90 -11.02 -2.85 16.11
CA LYS A 90 -10.54 -4.23 16.22
C LYS A 90 -10.46 -4.96 14.87
N VAL A 91 -9.99 -4.23 13.84
CA VAL A 91 -9.83 -4.81 12.50
C VAL A 91 -8.75 -5.88 12.54
N GLY A 92 -9.09 -7.08 12.05
CA GLY A 92 -8.24 -8.28 12.16
C GLY A 92 -7.36 -8.54 10.94
N SER A 93 -7.61 -7.88 9.82
CA SER A 93 -6.85 -8.11 8.59
C SER A 93 -6.55 -6.81 7.83
N ILE A 94 -5.33 -6.75 7.27
CA ILE A 94 -4.86 -5.65 6.44
C ILE A 94 -4.24 -6.23 5.17
N LEU A 95 -4.47 -5.57 4.04
CA LEU A 95 -3.96 -6.03 2.76
C LEU A 95 -3.25 -4.93 1.96
N ASN A 96 -2.53 -5.36 0.94
CA ASN A 96 -1.86 -4.54 -0.07
C ASN A 96 -0.52 -3.92 0.33
N VAL A 97 0.02 -3.20 -0.63
CA VAL A 97 1.37 -2.63 -0.61
C VAL A 97 1.32 -1.16 -0.24
N PRO A 98 2.10 -0.72 0.75
CA PRO A 98 2.16 0.69 1.12
C PRO A 98 2.50 1.59 -0.07
N ASN A 99 1.70 2.62 -0.32
CA ASN A 99 1.83 3.54 -1.46
C ASN A 99 1.75 2.89 -2.86
N GLY A 100 1.35 1.64 -2.98
CA GLY A 100 1.41 0.92 -4.25
C GLY A 100 2.84 0.76 -4.82
N VAL A 101 3.87 0.84 -3.99
CA VAL A 101 5.29 0.81 -4.38
C VAL A 101 6.04 -0.23 -3.57
N ALA A 102 6.96 -0.95 -4.20
CA ALA A 102 7.82 -1.91 -3.52
C ALA A 102 8.58 -1.25 -2.36
N GLN A 103 8.60 -1.91 -1.21
CA GLN A 103 9.29 -1.45 -0.01
C GLN A 103 10.58 -2.24 0.22
N SER A 104 11.56 -1.67 0.95
CA SER A 104 12.69 -2.46 1.42
C SER A 104 12.25 -3.48 2.48
N VAL A 105 13.06 -4.51 2.69
CA VAL A 105 12.83 -5.54 3.71
C VAL A 105 12.67 -4.89 5.10
N GLU A 106 13.54 -3.94 5.44
CA GLU A 106 13.53 -3.24 6.72
C GLU A 106 12.22 -2.42 6.89
N LYS A 107 11.77 -1.79 5.80
CA LYS A 107 10.52 -1.00 5.83
C LYS A 107 9.30 -1.90 6.00
N TRP A 108 9.27 -3.03 5.33
CA TRP A 108 8.24 -4.06 5.55
C TRP A 108 8.22 -4.53 7.01
N GLN A 109 9.39 -4.89 7.56
CA GLN A 109 9.51 -5.33 8.95
C GLN A 109 9.03 -4.26 9.93
N GLU A 110 9.41 -2.99 9.73
CA GLU A 110 8.96 -1.85 10.56
C GLU A 110 7.43 -1.74 10.58
N ILE A 111 6.81 -1.73 9.40
CA ILE A 111 5.36 -1.58 9.26
C ILE A 111 4.62 -2.77 9.90
N ILE A 112 5.00 -3.99 9.52
CA ILE A 112 4.34 -5.19 10.02
C ILE A 112 4.51 -5.32 11.54
N LYS A 113 5.72 -5.10 12.05
CA LYS A 113 5.99 -5.13 13.49
C LYS A 113 5.09 -4.17 14.24
N ARG A 114 4.98 -2.93 13.79
CA ARG A 114 4.16 -1.92 14.47
C ARG A 114 2.68 -2.28 14.50
N ILE A 115 2.16 -2.80 13.37
CA ILE A 115 0.78 -3.29 13.29
C ILE A 115 0.56 -4.47 14.23
N GLN A 116 1.50 -5.43 14.27
CA GLN A 116 1.41 -6.61 15.14
C GLN A 116 1.47 -6.23 16.63
N GLU A 117 2.38 -5.33 17.01
CA GLU A 117 2.46 -4.84 18.38
C GLU A 117 1.12 -4.27 18.84
N LYS A 118 0.50 -3.42 18.01
CA LYS A 118 -0.81 -2.84 18.31
C LYS A 118 -1.92 -3.88 18.39
N SER A 119 -1.91 -4.83 17.49
CA SER A 119 -2.90 -5.92 17.46
C SER A 119 -2.79 -6.79 18.72
N MET A 120 -1.59 -7.19 19.07
CA MET A 120 -1.34 -8.00 20.27
C MET A 120 -1.70 -7.25 21.56
N GLU A 121 -1.37 -5.96 21.64
CA GLU A 121 -1.72 -5.11 22.79
C GLU A 121 -3.24 -5.06 23.02
N VAL A 122 -4.01 -4.92 21.93
CA VAL A 122 -5.43 -4.56 22.03
C VAL A 122 -6.36 -5.77 21.90
N MET A 123 -5.99 -6.78 21.10
CA MET A 123 -6.81 -7.96 20.81
C MET A 123 -6.24 -9.26 21.36
N GLY A 124 -4.95 -9.29 21.70
CA GLY A 124 -4.27 -10.52 22.15
C GLY A 124 -4.03 -11.54 21.03
N ILE A 125 -4.34 -11.17 19.77
CA ILE A 125 -4.13 -11.99 18.59
C ILE A 125 -3.43 -11.14 17.50
N PRO A 126 -2.58 -11.75 16.65
CA PRO A 126 -1.92 -11.03 15.56
C PRO A 126 -2.93 -10.60 14.48
N CYS A 127 -2.67 -9.45 13.87
CA CYS A 127 -3.37 -9.02 12.66
C CYS A 127 -2.88 -9.84 11.46
N VAL A 128 -3.80 -10.33 10.63
CA VAL A 128 -3.45 -10.98 9.36
C VAL A 128 -3.10 -9.90 8.35
N TYR A 129 -1.88 -9.95 7.81
CA TYR A 129 -1.46 -9.02 6.77
C TYR A 129 -1.16 -9.77 5.48
N GLY A 130 -1.92 -9.49 4.43
CA GLY A 130 -1.81 -10.18 3.14
C GLY A 130 -1.27 -9.29 2.03
N VAL A 131 -0.44 -9.88 1.15
CA VAL A 131 0.12 -9.20 -0.03
C VAL A 131 -0.05 -10.07 -1.26
N ASP A 132 -0.42 -9.45 -2.37
CA ASP A 132 -0.69 -10.11 -3.65
C ASP A 132 0.62 -10.37 -4.43
N GLN A 133 1.44 -11.28 -3.91
CA GLN A 133 2.73 -11.67 -4.49
C GLN A 133 2.59 -13.00 -5.25
N ILE A 134 1.93 -12.97 -6.40
CA ILE A 134 1.51 -14.19 -7.10
C ILE A 134 2.61 -14.83 -7.97
N HIS A 135 3.67 -14.11 -8.31
CA HIS A 135 4.79 -14.63 -9.13
C HIS A 135 6.16 -14.17 -8.62
N GLY A 136 6.39 -14.32 -7.34
CA GLY A 136 7.61 -13.89 -6.63
C GLY A 136 7.36 -12.75 -5.67
N THR A 137 8.43 -12.24 -5.05
CA THR A 137 8.34 -11.20 -4.02
C THR A 137 8.32 -9.81 -4.66
N THR A 138 7.30 -9.58 -5.50
CA THR A 138 7.21 -8.45 -6.44
C THR A 138 7.10 -7.09 -5.77
N TYR A 139 6.72 -7.04 -4.50
CA TYR A 139 6.54 -5.79 -3.75
C TYR A 139 7.61 -5.54 -2.69
N THR A 140 8.71 -6.31 -2.76
CA THR A 140 9.89 -6.08 -1.92
C THR A 140 11.09 -5.74 -2.80
N LEU A 141 11.78 -4.64 -2.48
CA LEU A 141 12.98 -4.22 -3.21
C LEU A 141 14.07 -5.28 -3.10
N GLY A 142 14.61 -5.67 -4.26
CA GLY A 142 15.57 -6.76 -4.35
C GLY A 142 14.97 -8.16 -4.33
N GLY A 143 13.65 -8.29 -4.24
CA GLY A 143 12.95 -9.57 -4.33
C GLY A 143 13.01 -10.19 -5.72
N THR A 144 12.94 -11.51 -5.78
CA THR A 144 12.99 -12.27 -7.02
C THR A 144 11.63 -12.26 -7.72
N PHE A 145 11.64 -11.94 -9.02
CA PHE A 145 10.48 -12.05 -9.88
C PHE A 145 10.53 -13.33 -10.66
N PHE A 146 9.47 -14.09 -10.61
CA PHE A 146 9.28 -15.29 -11.42
C PHE A 146 8.34 -15.01 -12.59
N PRO A 147 8.34 -15.84 -13.64
CA PRO A 147 7.30 -15.80 -14.66
C PRO A 147 5.91 -15.96 -14.06
N GLN A 148 4.91 -15.47 -14.75
CA GLN A 148 3.50 -15.68 -14.36
C GLN A 148 3.15 -17.17 -14.25
N GLY A 149 2.15 -17.51 -13.43
CA GLY A 149 1.77 -18.89 -13.16
C GLY A 149 1.59 -19.76 -14.41
N VAL A 150 0.93 -19.24 -15.45
CA VAL A 150 0.72 -19.95 -16.72
C VAL A 150 2.04 -20.30 -17.42
N ASN A 151 3.06 -19.45 -17.36
CA ASN A 151 4.37 -19.72 -17.94
C ASN A 151 5.15 -20.76 -17.11
N MET A 152 5.02 -20.71 -15.78
CA MET A 152 5.59 -21.72 -14.89
C MET A 152 4.95 -23.08 -15.15
N GLY A 153 3.64 -23.15 -15.31
CA GLY A 153 2.90 -24.36 -15.69
C GLY A 153 3.34 -24.93 -17.05
N ALA A 154 3.52 -24.05 -18.05
CA ALA A 154 3.96 -24.43 -19.39
C ALA A 154 5.37 -25.06 -19.45
N THR A 155 6.18 -24.93 -18.41
CA THR A 155 7.47 -25.64 -18.33
C THR A 155 7.29 -27.15 -18.12
N PHE A 156 6.14 -27.61 -17.63
CA PHE A 156 5.90 -28.98 -17.16
C PHE A 156 6.93 -29.49 -16.16
N ASN A 157 7.65 -28.56 -15.50
CA ASN A 157 8.72 -28.87 -14.54
C ASN A 157 8.27 -28.50 -13.12
N ARG A 158 7.79 -29.50 -12.39
CA ARG A 158 7.28 -29.32 -11.02
C ARG A 158 8.36 -28.88 -10.04
N GLU A 159 9.61 -29.30 -10.25
CA GLU A 159 10.71 -28.94 -9.35
C GLU A 159 11.09 -27.46 -9.51
N LEU A 160 11.10 -26.91 -10.72
CA LEU A 160 11.29 -25.48 -10.92
C LEU A 160 10.18 -24.66 -10.28
N THR A 161 8.93 -25.08 -10.42
CA THR A 161 7.79 -24.41 -9.79
C THR A 161 7.89 -24.45 -8.27
N ARG A 162 8.24 -25.60 -7.70
CA ARG A 162 8.46 -25.76 -6.25
C ARG A 162 9.59 -24.87 -5.75
N GLU A 163 10.72 -24.81 -6.45
CA GLU A 163 11.86 -23.98 -6.05
C GLU A 163 11.53 -22.48 -6.15
N GLY A 164 10.82 -22.05 -7.18
CA GLY A 164 10.32 -20.68 -7.30
C GLY A 164 9.41 -20.30 -6.12
N ALA A 165 8.47 -21.18 -5.76
CA ALA A 165 7.59 -20.96 -4.60
C ALA A 165 8.37 -20.92 -3.28
N ARG A 166 9.40 -21.79 -3.13
CA ARG A 166 10.26 -21.81 -1.94
C ARG A 166 11.03 -20.50 -1.77
N ILE A 167 11.61 -19.97 -2.85
CA ILE A 167 12.33 -18.69 -2.86
C ILE A 167 11.36 -17.56 -2.51
N SER A 168 10.20 -17.51 -3.18
CA SER A 168 9.18 -16.49 -2.91
C SER A 168 8.72 -16.49 -1.45
N ALA A 169 8.46 -17.67 -0.88
CA ALA A 169 8.07 -17.81 0.51
C ALA A 169 9.17 -17.36 1.48
N TYR A 170 10.43 -17.69 1.19
CA TYR A 170 11.58 -17.28 1.99
C TYR A 170 11.72 -15.75 2.01
N GLU A 171 11.71 -15.12 0.84
CA GLU A 171 11.84 -13.66 0.71
C GLU A 171 10.63 -12.92 1.32
N THR A 172 9.41 -13.42 1.12
CA THR A 172 8.19 -12.89 1.76
C THR A 172 8.31 -12.90 3.27
N LYS A 173 8.77 -14.02 3.83
CA LYS A 173 9.00 -14.15 5.27
C LYS A 173 10.11 -13.22 5.78
N ALA A 174 11.15 -12.97 4.97
CA ALA A 174 12.19 -12.02 5.32
C ALA A 174 11.64 -10.61 5.55
N GLY A 175 10.63 -10.20 4.77
CA GLY A 175 9.87 -8.95 4.98
C GLY A 175 8.88 -8.98 6.15
N SER A 176 8.83 -10.08 6.93
CA SER A 176 7.83 -10.31 8.00
C SER A 176 6.38 -10.34 7.52
N ILE A 177 6.15 -10.49 6.22
CA ILE A 177 4.81 -10.59 5.63
C ILE A 177 4.26 -11.98 5.94
N PRO A 178 3.15 -12.09 6.72
CA PRO A 178 2.68 -13.39 7.20
C PRO A 178 1.84 -14.16 6.18
N TRP A 179 1.31 -13.49 5.15
CA TRP A 179 0.41 -14.08 4.19
C TRP A 179 0.64 -13.53 2.77
N THR A 180 0.70 -14.44 1.81
CA THR A 180 0.66 -14.10 0.37
C THR A 180 -0.51 -14.82 -0.27
N TYR A 181 -1.15 -14.19 -1.27
CA TYR A 181 -2.29 -14.74 -2.01
C TYR A 181 -1.86 -15.70 -3.15
N ALA A 182 -0.76 -16.41 -2.93
CA ALA A 182 -0.23 -17.42 -3.85
C ALA A 182 -0.21 -18.83 -3.20
N PRO A 183 -0.32 -19.89 -4.00
CA PRO A 183 -0.54 -19.91 -5.45
C PRO A 183 -1.99 -19.60 -5.85
N VAL A 184 -2.16 -19.04 -7.06
CA VAL A 184 -3.48 -18.90 -7.67
C VAL A 184 -3.89 -20.26 -8.24
N THR A 185 -4.95 -20.85 -7.66
CA THR A 185 -5.39 -22.21 -7.99
C THR A 185 -6.65 -22.24 -8.86
N ASP A 186 -7.03 -21.12 -9.42
CA ASP A 186 -8.15 -21.01 -10.36
C ASP A 186 -7.91 -21.80 -11.65
N LEU A 187 -8.98 -22.22 -12.29
CA LEU A 187 -8.92 -22.96 -13.55
C LEU A 187 -9.06 -22.00 -14.74
N GLY A 188 -8.03 -21.88 -15.55
CA GLY A 188 -7.98 -21.03 -16.73
C GLY A 188 -8.71 -21.60 -17.94
N ARG A 189 -9.99 -21.99 -17.82
CA ARG A 189 -10.77 -22.61 -18.91
C ARG A 189 -11.47 -21.63 -19.83
N ASP A 190 -11.80 -20.44 -19.32
CA ASP A 190 -12.55 -19.45 -20.09
C ASP A 190 -11.68 -18.24 -20.40
N PRO A 191 -11.34 -17.97 -21.69
CA PRO A 191 -10.46 -16.85 -22.05
C PRO A 191 -11.08 -15.46 -21.79
N ARG A 192 -12.37 -15.38 -21.46
CA ARG A 192 -13.03 -14.13 -21.04
C ARG A 192 -12.65 -13.72 -19.63
N TRP A 193 -12.14 -14.65 -18.81
CA TRP A 193 -11.64 -14.33 -17.48
C TRP A 193 -10.34 -13.49 -17.57
N PRO A 194 -10.33 -12.24 -17.06
CA PRO A 194 -9.26 -11.29 -17.33
C PRO A 194 -7.95 -11.60 -16.57
N ARG A 195 -7.97 -12.50 -15.59
CA ARG A 195 -6.81 -12.90 -14.78
C ARG A 195 -6.29 -14.30 -15.13
N MET A 196 -6.58 -14.76 -16.33
CA MET A 196 -6.24 -16.11 -16.79
C MET A 196 -4.74 -16.42 -16.72
N TRP A 197 -3.86 -15.41 -16.88
CA TRP A 197 -2.40 -15.58 -16.81
C TRP A 197 -1.85 -15.89 -15.42
N GLU A 198 -2.62 -15.66 -14.36
CA GLU A 198 -2.17 -15.83 -12.97
C GLU A 198 -2.18 -17.29 -12.52
N ASN A 199 -3.01 -18.12 -13.13
CA ASN A 199 -3.08 -19.55 -12.82
C ASN A 199 -1.97 -20.36 -13.53
N TYR A 200 -1.94 -21.66 -13.26
CA TYR A 200 -0.92 -22.56 -13.81
C TYR A 200 -1.40 -23.39 -15.02
N GLY A 201 -2.55 -23.05 -15.60
CA GLY A 201 -3.16 -23.73 -16.75
C GLY A 201 -4.29 -24.67 -16.40
#